data_eef48e922da9da770746d62040ef170c
#
_entry.id   eef48e922da9da770746d62040ef170c
#
_cell.length_a   1.000
_cell.length_b   1.000
_cell.length_c   1.000
_cell.angle_alpha   90.00
_cell.angle_beta   90.00
_cell.angle_gamma   90.00
#
_symmetry.space_group_name_H-M   'P 1'
#
loop_
_entity.id
_entity.type
_entity.pdbx_description
1 polymer ?
#
loop_
_entity_poly.entity_id
_entity_poly.type
_entity_poly.pdbx_seq_one_letter_code
_entity_poly.pdbx_strand_id
1 'polypeptide(L)'
;INTGINDTSYYWNELSRCVNLYCDLKKICPELDSLNIGGGLPIKTALSFDYDYEYMIEEIVSQIKTICTRENVKEPHIFTEFGSYTVGEASAVLYSVLQQKRQNDRELWNMIDSSFMTTLPDTWAMNQQFIILAVNNWDREYERVFLGGLTCDSHDYYNSEANLNAVFLPKITCDTPCEEGQEGDVQYIGLFNTGAYQEAVGGYGGVQHCLTPAPKHIIITKDEDGELVTKLFAKEQSYKSMLKILGY
;
A
#
# COMPACT_ATOMS: atom_id res chain seq x y z
N ILE A 1 5.67 -15.32 -12.09
CA ILE A 1 4.20 -15.37 -12.13
C ILE A 1 3.72 -14.04 -11.61
N ASN A 2 2.71 -13.49 -12.25
CA ASN A 2 2.30 -12.12 -12.00
C ASN A 2 1.54 -11.94 -10.69
N THR A 3 1.61 -10.74 -10.26
CA THR A 3 1.05 -10.07 -9.10
C THR A 3 -0.46 -10.25 -8.96
N GLY A 4 -0.88 -10.52 -7.75
CA GLY A 4 -2.27 -10.54 -7.36
C GLY A 4 -2.90 -11.91 -7.58
N ILE A 5 -2.73 -12.78 -6.61
CA ILE A 5 -3.44 -14.06 -6.53
C ILE A 5 -4.92 -13.80 -6.17
N ASN A 6 -5.55 -12.87 -6.89
CA ASN A 6 -6.98 -12.64 -6.79
C ASN A 6 -7.77 -13.61 -7.68
N ASP A 7 -7.16 -14.02 -8.80
CA ASP A 7 -7.68 -15.09 -9.66
C ASP A 7 -6.84 -16.34 -9.46
N THR A 8 -7.29 -17.21 -8.59
CA THR A 8 -6.60 -18.47 -8.28
C THR A 8 -6.53 -19.38 -9.48
N SER A 9 -7.51 -19.39 -10.38
CA SER A 9 -7.52 -20.24 -11.57
C SER A 9 -6.40 -19.85 -12.53
N TYR A 10 -6.20 -18.55 -12.75
CA TYR A 10 -5.11 -18.04 -13.56
C TYR A 10 -3.75 -18.37 -12.92
N TYR A 11 -3.62 -18.16 -11.62
CA TYR A 11 -2.38 -18.45 -10.89
C TYR A 11 -1.96 -19.92 -11.02
N TRP A 12 -2.91 -20.85 -10.80
CA TRP A 12 -2.64 -22.28 -10.89
C TRP A 12 -2.21 -22.72 -12.30
N ASN A 13 -2.81 -22.13 -13.33
CA ASN A 13 -2.43 -22.39 -14.69
C ASN A 13 -1.00 -21.92 -15.00
N GLU A 14 -0.65 -20.70 -14.61
CA GLU A 14 0.68 -20.15 -14.81
C GLU A 14 1.75 -20.92 -13.99
N LEU A 15 1.45 -21.29 -12.75
CA LEU A 15 2.33 -22.13 -11.94
C LEU A 15 2.58 -23.48 -12.62
N SER A 16 1.53 -24.13 -13.10
CA SER A 16 1.65 -25.40 -13.84
C SER A 16 2.56 -25.28 -15.06
N ARG A 17 2.39 -24.23 -15.85
CA ARG A 17 3.23 -23.95 -17.04
C ARG A 17 4.68 -23.73 -16.66
N CYS A 18 4.91 -22.94 -15.61
CA CYS A 18 6.25 -22.65 -15.10
C CYS A 18 6.97 -23.92 -14.62
N VAL A 19 6.28 -24.78 -13.86
CA VAL A 19 6.85 -26.04 -13.35
C VAL A 19 7.08 -27.04 -14.45
N ASN A 20 6.19 -27.15 -15.44
CA ASN A 20 6.44 -28.02 -16.61
C ASN A 20 7.68 -27.56 -17.38
N LEU A 21 7.83 -26.24 -17.60
CA LEU A 21 9.04 -25.68 -18.23
C LEU A 21 10.31 -26.00 -17.42
N TYR A 22 10.25 -25.88 -16.08
CA TYR A 22 11.35 -26.34 -15.24
C TYR A 22 11.70 -27.78 -15.47
N CYS A 23 10.71 -28.68 -15.52
CA CYS A 23 10.94 -30.11 -15.74
C CYS A 23 11.60 -30.39 -17.11
N ASP A 24 11.18 -29.70 -18.16
CA ASP A 24 11.78 -29.85 -19.49
C ASP A 24 13.23 -29.33 -19.51
N LEU A 25 13.48 -28.18 -18.90
CA LEU A 25 14.83 -27.62 -18.80
C LEU A 25 15.74 -28.47 -17.91
N LYS A 26 15.26 -29.08 -16.85
CA LYS A 26 16.01 -29.96 -15.96
C LYS A 26 16.50 -31.23 -16.70
N LYS A 27 15.72 -31.72 -17.63
CA LYS A 27 16.12 -32.88 -18.51
C LYS A 27 17.28 -32.53 -19.43
N ILE A 28 17.41 -31.25 -19.82
CA ILE A 28 18.47 -30.73 -20.68
C ILE A 28 19.67 -30.25 -19.86
N CYS A 29 19.42 -29.62 -18.74
CA CYS A 29 20.43 -29.05 -17.84
C CYS A 29 20.31 -29.69 -16.44
N PRO A 30 21.03 -30.79 -16.19
CA PRO A 30 20.91 -31.53 -14.92
C PRO A 30 21.28 -30.73 -13.67
N GLU A 31 22.09 -29.70 -13.81
CA GLU A 31 22.50 -28.82 -12.71
C GLU A 31 21.44 -27.79 -12.32
N LEU A 32 20.37 -27.63 -13.12
CA LEU A 32 19.26 -26.73 -12.77
C LEU A 32 18.53 -27.28 -11.53
N ASP A 33 18.58 -26.59 -10.42
CA ASP A 33 18.05 -27.06 -9.13
C ASP A 33 17.08 -26.11 -8.47
N SER A 34 16.80 -24.98 -9.08
CA SER A 34 16.04 -23.88 -8.45
C SER A 34 14.96 -23.36 -9.38
N LEU A 35 13.84 -22.92 -8.81
CA LEU A 35 12.73 -22.29 -9.49
C LEU A 35 12.24 -21.07 -8.71
N ASN A 36 12.29 -19.90 -9.33
CA ASN A 36 11.65 -18.70 -8.80
C ASN A 36 10.23 -18.63 -9.35
N ILE A 37 9.24 -18.68 -8.45
CA ILE A 37 7.81 -18.62 -8.81
C ILE A 37 7.26 -17.18 -8.78
N GLY A 38 8.09 -16.19 -8.50
CA GLY A 38 7.71 -14.79 -8.47
C GLY A 38 6.98 -14.38 -7.18
N GLY A 39 6.25 -13.29 -7.29
CA GLY A 39 5.51 -12.68 -6.19
C GLY A 39 3.99 -12.82 -6.32
N GLY A 40 3.27 -11.88 -5.71
CA GLY A 40 1.82 -11.71 -5.87
C GLY A 40 0.97 -12.22 -4.73
N LEU A 41 1.56 -12.69 -3.63
CA LEU A 41 0.78 -13.04 -2.43
C LEU A 41 0.10 -11.77 -1.89
N PRO A 42 -1.24 -11.78 -1.71
CA PRO A 42 -1.98 -10.57 -1.36
C PRO A 42 -1.70 -10.13 0.08
N ILE A 43 -1.92 -8.84 0.33
CA ILE A 43 -1.89 -8.24 1.68
C ILE A 43 -3.29 -7.76 2.05
N LYS A 44 -3.50 -7.48 3.33
CA LYS A 44 -4.76 -6.91 3.80
C LYS A 44 -4.96 -5.51 3.24
N THR A 45 -6.06 -5.34 2.51
CA THR A 45 -6.49 -4.05 1.94
C THR A 45 -7.74 -3.50 2.63
N ALA A 46 -8.37 -4.30 3.49
CA ALA A 46 -9.54 -3.95 4.29
C ALA A 46 -9.51 -4.71 5.62
N LEU A 47 -10.22 -4.22 6.63
CA LEU A 47 -10.33 -4.90 7.93
C LEU A 47 -11.03 -6.26 7.84
N SER A 48 -11.92 -6.43 6.87
CA SER A 48 -12.63 -7.68 6.59
C SER A 48 -11.85 -8.64 5.69
N PHE A 49 -10.61 -8.31 5.35
CA PHE A 49 -9.78 -9.17 4.51
C PHE A 49 -9.48 -10.47 5.24
N ASP A 50 -9.86 -11.57 4.61
CA ASP A 50 -9.61 -12.93 5.06
C ASP A 50 -8.99 -13.73 3.92
N TYR A 51 -7.81 -14.29 4.15
CA TYR A 51 -7.08 -15.06 3.16
C TYR A 51 -6.28 -16.16 3.84
N ASP A 52 -6.51 -17.38 3.43
CA ASP A 52 -5.82 -18.55 3.96
C ASP A 52 -4.44 -18.73 3.30
N TYR A 53 -3.45 -18.08 3.89
CA TYR A 53 -2.07 -18.14 3.42
C TYR A 53 -1.45 -19.53 3.54
N GLU A 54 -1.77 -20.25 4.61
CA GLU A 54 -1.24 -21.59 4.87
C GLU A 54 -1.72 -22.57 3.79
N TYR A 55 -3.02 -22.61 3.56
CA TYR A 55 -3.61 -23.37 2.47
C TYR A 55 -2.98 -23.03 1.12
N MET A 56 -2.81 -21.76 0.81
CA MET A 56 -2.26 -21.33 -0.48
C MET A 56 -0.82 -21.80 -0.68
N ILE A 57 0.02 -21.73 0.37
CA ILE A 57 1.41 -22.19 0.30
C ILE A 57 1.46 -23.72 0.19
N GLU A 58 0.63 -24.43 0.94
CA GLU A 58 0.55 -25.90 0.85
C GLU A 58 0.16 -26.37 -0.54
N GLU A 59 -0.83 -25.72 -1.17
CA GLU A 59 -1.26 -26.05 -2.53
C GLU A 59 -0.18 -25.74 -3.58
N ILE A 60 0.55 -24.62 -3.44
CA ILE A 60 1.71 -24.31 -4.31
C ILE A 60 2.74 -25.44 -4.25
N VAL A 61 3.13 -25.85 -3.06
CA VAL A 61 4.13 -26.90 -2.86
C VAL A 61 3.61 -28.25 -3.38
N SER A 62 2.36 -28.58 -3.09
CA SER A 62 1.70 -29.82 -3.52
C SER A 62 1.66 -29.92 -5.06
N GLN A 63 1.30 -28.83 -5.73
CA GLN A 63 1.26 -28.82 -7.20
C GLN A 63 2.64 -28.98 -7.83
N ILE A 64 3.66 -28.31 -7.30
CA ILE A 64 5.05 -28.46 -7.75
C ILE A 64 5.50 -29.91 -7.62
N LYS A 65 5.29 -30.52 -6.45
CA LYS A 65 5.63 -31.93 -6.21
C LYS A 65 4.91 -32.88 -7.16
N THR A 66 3.61 -32.68 -7.35
CA THR A 66 2.79 -33.52 -8.25
C THR A 66 3.31 -33.47 -9.66
N ILE A 67 3.63 -32.31 -10.20
CA ILE A 67 4.14 -32.15 -11.56
C ILE A 67 5.54 -32.79 -11.67
N CYS A 68 6.45 -32.50 -10.75
CA CYS A 68 7.80 -33.03 -10.75
C CYS A 68 7.80 -34.57 -10.67
N THR A 69 6.93 -35.15 -9.83
CA THR A 69 6.75 -36.60 -9.72
C THR A 69 6.24 -37.23 -11.05
N ARG A 70 5.22 -36.60 -11.65
CA ARG A 70 4.67 -37.03 -12.93
C ARG A 70 5.73 -37.03 -14.05
N GLU A 71 6.55 -35.99 -14.08
CA GLU A 71 7.62 -35.80 -15.08
C GLU A 71 8.90 -36.59 -14.75
N ASN A 72 8.94 -37.29 -13.62
CA ASN A 72 10.11 -38.02 -13.08
C ASN A 72 11.36 -37.12 -12.99
N VAL A 73 11.17 -35.90 -12.44
CA VAL A 73 12.19 -34.88 -12.27
C VAL A 73 12.31 -34.55 -10.78
N LYS A 74 13.52 -34.29 -10.31
CA LYS A 74 13.76 -33.84 -8.94
C LYS A 74 13.12 -32.47 -8.72
N GLU A 75 12.48 -32.31 -7.57
CA GLU A 75 11.87 -31.05 -7.13
C GLU A 75 12.91 -29.93 -7.01
N PRO A 76 12.58 -28.69 -7.40
CA PRO A 76 13.47 -27.54 -7.25
C PRO A 76 13.52 -27.01 -5.82
N HIS A 77 14.57 -26.27 -5.51
CA HIS A 77 14.53 -25.26 -4.46
C HIS A 77 13.62 -24.11 -4.92
N ILE A 78 12.63 -23.77 -4.11
CA ILE A 78 11.64 -22.76 -4.47
C ILE A 78 12.12 -21.40 -3.93
N PHE A 79 12.15 -20.41 -4.81
CA PHE A 79 12.34 -19.00 -4.48
C PHE A 79 11.02 -18.26 -4.70
N THR A 80 10.71 -17.33 -3.82
CA THR A 80 9.53 -16.48 -3.89
C THR A 80 9.93 -15.01 -3.78
N GLU A 81 9.13 -14.14 -4.38
CA GLU A 81 9.28 -12.68 -4.31
C GLU A 81 8.03 -12.06 -3.66
N PHE A 82 7.59 -12.58 -2.54
CA PHE A 82 6.40 -12.12 -1.82
C PHE A 82 6.64 -10.81 -1.07
N GLY A 83 7.13 -9.77 -1.78
CA GLY A 83 7.55 -8.52 -1.20
C GLY A 83 6.44 -7.81 -0.45
N SER A 84 5.28 -7.59 -1.08
CA SER A 84 4.14 -6.93 -0.45
C SER A 84 3.68 -7.66 0.82
N TYR A 85 3.57 -8.98 0.77
CA TYR A 85 3.24 -9.79 1.94
C TYR A 85 4.26 -9.62 3.07
N THR A 86 5.55 -9.56 2.72
CA THR A 86 6.64 -9.52 3.71
C THR A 86 6.75 -8.17 4.41
N VAL A 87 6.58 -7.06 3.70
CA VAL A 87 6.85 -5.72 4.23
C VAL A 87 5.65 -4.78 4.24
N GLY A 88 4.53 -5.15 3.61
CA GLY A 88 3.37 -4.27 3.49
C GLY A 88 2.83 -3.78 4.83
N GLU A 89 2.69 -4.67 5.80
CA GLU A 89 2.16 -4.35 7.14
C GLU A 89 3.15 -3.54 8.01
N ALA A 90 4.39 -3.32 7.55
CA ALA A 90 5.40 -2.63 8.34
C ALA A 90 5.29 -1.11 8.31
N SER A 91 4.40 -0.53 7.51
CA SER A 91 4.29 0.92 7.36
C SER A 91 2.85 1.40 7.27
N ALA A 92 2.68 2.66 7.66
CA ALA A 92 1.47 3.44 7.45
C ALA A 92 1.84 4.87 7.05
N VAL A 93 0.96 5.53 6.29
CA VAL A 93 1.07 6.95 5.98
C VAL A 93 -0.02 7.69 6.74
N LEU A 94 0.36 8.76 7.42
CA LEU A 94 -0.56 9.62 8.17
C LEU A 94 -0.73 10.96 7.46
N TYR A 95 -1.96 11.41 7.36
CA TYR A 95 -2.32 12.70 6.80
C TYR A 95 -3.16 13.51 7.79
N SER A 96 -3.02 14.83 7.74
CA SER A 96 -4.00 15.72 8.32
C SER A 96 -5.00 16.21 7.26
N VAL A 97 -6.24 16.43 7.65
CA VAL A 97 -7.24 17.06 6.81
C VAL A 97 -7.12 18.57 6.95
N LEU A 98 -6.71 19.22 5.87
CA LEU A 98 -6.54 20.68 5.83
C LEU A 98 -7.86 21.43 5.71
N GLN A 99 -8.76 20.88 4.90
CA GLN A 99 -10.01 21.51 4.56
C GLN A 99 -11.05 20.49 4.15
N GLN A 100 -12.30 20.73 4.51
CA GLN A 100 -13.45 19.99 3.97
C GLN A 100 -14.20 20.88 2.97
N LYS A 101 -14.52 20.33 1.81
CA LYS A 101 -15.25 21.03 0.75
C LYS A 101 -16.46 20.23 0.30
N ARG A 102 -17.63 20.81 0.40
CA ARG A 102 -18.84 20.24 -0.22
C ARG A 102 -18.93 20.68 -1.68
N GLN A 103 -18.78 19.73 -2.60
CA GLN A 103 -18.87 19.97 -4.03
C GLN A 103 -20.34 20.07 -4.48
N ASN A 104 -21.17 19.15 -3.95
CA ASN A 104 -22.62 19.06 -4.21
C ASN A 104 -23.26 18.25 -3.06
N ASP A 105 -24.54 17.90 -3.19
CA ASP A 105 -25.28 17.19 -2.15
C ASP A 105 -24.76 15.77 -1.85
N ARG A 106 -23.95 15.20 -2.76
CA ARG A 106 -23.43 13.81 -2.66
C ARG A 106 -21.94 13.74 -2.41
N GLU A 107 -21.20 14.81 -2.68
CA GLU A 107 -19.75 14.84 -2.67
C GLU A 107 -19.23 15.79 -1.60
N LEU A 108 -18.69 15.21 -0.56
CA LEU A 108 -17.98 15.89 0.51
C LEU A 108 -16.51 15.47 0.44
N TRP A 109 -15.64 16.43 0.19
CA TRP A 109 -14.22 16.22 -0.01
C TRP A 109 -13.43 16.65 1.22
N ASN A 110 -12.57 15.76 1.72
CA ASN A 110 -11.54 16.06 2.69
C ASN A 110 -10.20 16.22 1.94
N MET A 111 -9.65 17.42 1.95
CA MET A 111 -8.36 17.72 1.34
C MET A 111 -7.24 17.41 2.34
N ILE A 112 -6.32 16.51 1.95
CA ILE A 112 -5.20 16.12 2.80
C ILE A 112 -4.00 17.07 2.63
N ASP A 113 -3.08 17.05 3.60
CA ASP A 113 -1.85 17.85 3.62
C ASP A 113 -0.71 17.30 2.72
N SER A 114 -1.03 16.38 1.84
CA SER A 114 -0.06 15.73 0.95
C SER A 114 -0.71 15.34 -0.39
N SER A 115 -0.10 14.42 -1.10
CA SER A 115 -0.56 13.93 -2.40
C SER A 115 -0.53 12.41 -2.44
N PHE A 116 -1.62 11.79 -2.89
CA PHE A 116 -1.65 10.36 -3.19
C PHE A 116 -0.75 10.01 -4.37
N MET A 117 -0.56 10.95 -5.32
CA MET A 117 0.36 10.78 -6.45
C MET A 117 1.79 10.54 -5.98
N THR A 118 2.20 11.19 -4.89
CA THR A 118 3.55 11.13 -4.35
C THR A 118 3.72 9.98 -3.36
N THR A 119 2.81 9.87 -2.39
CA THR A 119 3.00 8.98 -1.24
C THR A 119 2.39 7.59 -1.43
N LEU A 120 1.34 7.46 -2.24
CA LEU A 120 0.64 6.21 -2.50
C LEU A 120 0.35 6.01 -4.01
N PRO A 121 1.38 5.91 -4.86
CA PRO A 121 1.21 5.85 -6.31
C PRO A 121 0.35 4.66 -6.78
N ASP A 122 0.30 3.56 -6.07
CA ASP A 122 -0.50 2.40 -6.47
C ASP A 122 -2.02 2.66 -6.37
N THR A 123 -2.45 3.72 -5.68
CA THR A 123 -3.87 4.12 -5.67
C THR A 123 -4.35 4.50 -7.07
N TRP A 124 -3.57 5.25 -7.81
CA TRP A 124 -3.90 5.67 -9.17
C TRP A 124 -3.34 4.72 -10.25
N ALA A 125 -2.16 4.13 -10.00
CA ALA A 125 -1.52 3.26 -11.00
C ALA A 125 -2.22 1.90 -11.13
N MET A 126 -2.70 1.33 -10.03
CA MET A 126 -3.27 -0.01 -9.98
C MET A 126 -4.62 -0.10 -9.26
N ASN A 127 -5.20 1.03 -8.87
CA ASN A 127 -6.42 1.10 -8.05
C ASN A 127 -6.30 0.27 -6.75
N GLN A 128 -5.11 0.27 -6.15
CA GLN A 128 -4.88 -0.44 -4.91
C GLN A 128 -5.60 0.25 -3.75
N GLN A 129 -6.21 -0.56 -2.90
CA GLN A 129 -6.87 -0.11 -1.69
C GLN A 129 -5.97 -0.33 -0.47
N PHE A 130 -6.15 0.53 0.53
CA PHE A 130 -5.47 0.46 1.82
C PHE A 130 -6.49 0.49 2.95
N ILE A 131 -6.11 -0.04 4.11
CA ILE A 131 -6.94 0.11 5.32
C ILE A 131 -6.89 1.56 5.75
N ILE A 132 -8.03 2.23 5.78
CA ILE A 132 -8.16 3.61 6.24
C ILE A 132 -8.79 3.63 7.62
N LEU A 133 -8.16 4.33 8.55
CA LEU A 133 -8.70 4.57 9.89
C LEU A 133 -8.51 6.03 10.28
N ALA A 134 -9.48 6.56 11.00
CA ALA A 134 -9.27 7.79 11.75
C ALA A 134 -8.22 7.55 12.85
N VAL A 135 -7.32 8.50 13.07
CA VAL A 135 -6.31 8.42 14.13
C VAL A 135 -6.78 9.12 15.39
N ASN A 136 -7.69 10.05 15.23
CA ASN A 136 -8.36 10.75 16.33
C ASN A 136 -9.88 10.89 16.06
N ASN A 137 -10.61 11.40 17.03
CA ASN A 137 -12.05 11.71 16.91
C ASN A 137 -12.94 10.49 16.60
N TRP A 138 -12.53 9.30 16.97
CA TRP A 138 -13.18 8.02 16.59
C TRP A 138 -14.55 7.81 17.22
N ASP A 139 -14.87 8.52 18.29
CA ASP A 139 -16.15 8.51 19.02
C ASP A 139 -17.24 9.36 18.35
N ARG A 140 -16.89 10.12 17.29
CA ARG A 140 -17.83 10.96 16.56
C ARG A 140 -18.67 10.15 15.58
N GLU A 141 -19.76 10.76 15.13
CA GLU A 141 -20.50 10.23 13.99
C GLU A 141 -19.64 10.24 12.74
N TYR A 142 -19.80 9.20 11.92
CA TYR A 142 -19.08 9.06 10.67
C TYR A 142 -19.93 9.53 9.49
N GLU A 143 -19.30 10.13 8.52
CA GLU A 143 -19.91 10.53 7.26
C GLU A 143 -19.09 10.05 6.06
N ARG A 144 -19.77 9.88 4.93
CA ARG A 144 -19.11 9.50 3.68
C ARG A 144 -18.33 10.68 3.13
N VAL A 145 -17.07 10.46 2.83
CA VAL A 145 -16.16 11.48 2.27
C VAL A 145 -15.37 10.94 1.08
N PHE A 146 -14.89 11.87 0.27
CA PHE A 146 -13.84 11.67 -0.72
C PHE A 146 -12.56 12.29 -0.22
N LEU A 147 -11.41 11.68 -0.56
CA LEU A 147 -10.11 12.19 -0.17
C LEU A 147 -9.39 12.74 -1.38
N GLY A 148 -8.99 13.99 -1.34
CA GLY A 148 -8.24 14.67 -2.39
C GLY A 148 -6.88 15.16 -1.89
N GLY A 149 -5.87 15.07 -2.76
CA GLY A 149 -4.54 15.60 -2.48
C GLY A 149 -4.37 17.05 -2.95
N LEU A 150 -3.16 17.58 -2.81
CA LEU A 150 -2.83 18.99 -3.06
C LEU A 150 -2.39 19.29 -4.48
N THR A 151 -2.15 18.27 -5.32
CA THR A 151 -1.63 18.50 -6.66
C THR A 151 -2.73 18.84 -7.66
N CYS A 152 -2.33 19.36 -8.81
CA CYS A 152 -3.26 19.65 -9.91
C CYS A 152 -3.62 18.40 -10.75
N ASP A 153 -3.07 17.22 -10.41
CA ASP A 153 -3.35 16.01 -11.15
C ASP A 153 -4.79 15.55 -10.91
N SER A 154 -5.47 15.20 -11.99
CA SER A 154 -6.87 14.72 -11.93
C SER A 154 -7.03 13.37 -11.23
N HIS A 155 -5.95 12.65 -10.98
CA HIS A 155 -5.93 11.37 -10.26
C HIS A 155 -5.45 11.51 -8.81
N ASP A 156 -5.20 12.74 -8.33
CA ASP A 156 -4.76 12.96 -6.95
C ASP A 156 -5.93 12.88 -5.98
N TYR A 157 -6.55 11.73 -5.95
CA TYR A 157 -7.61 11.36 -5.01
C TYR A 157 -7.49 9.87 -4.64
N TYR A 158 -8.08 9.49 -3.52
CA TYR A 158 -8.05 8.09 -3.07
C TYR A 158 -9.27 7.29 -3.53
N ASN A 159 -10.44 7.90 -3.47
CA ASN A 159 -11.70 7.26 -3.83
C ASN A 159 -12.55 8.20 -4.70
N SER A 160 -13.34 7.60 -5.58
CA SER A 160 -14.27 8.33 -6.44
C SER A 160 -15.61 7.60 -6.53
N GLU A 161 -16.62 8.27 -7.08
CA GLU A 161 -17.91 7.61 -7.34
C GLU A 161 -17.77 6.39 -8.27
N ALA A 162 -16.84 6.45 -9.23
CA ALA A 162 -16.57 5.36 -10.16
C ALA A 162 -15.98 4.12 -9.50
N ASN A 163 -15.27 4.28 -8.39
CA ASN A 163 -14.57 3.18 -7.72
C ASN A 163 -15.39 2.48 -6.64
N LEU A 164 -16.63 2.87 -6.40
CA LEU A 164 -17.58 2.27 -5.44
C LEU A 164 -17.08 2.13 -4.00
N ASN A 165 -15.84 2.54 -3.70
CA ASN A 165 -15.25 2.42 -2.38
C ASN A 165 -15.61 3.64 -1.54
N ALA A 166 -16.62 3.47 -0.70
CA ALA A 166 -17.00 4.52 0.23
C ALA A 166 -15.99 4.59 1.38
N VAL A 167 -15.43 5.77 1.59
CA VAL A 167 -14.64 6.09 2.79
C VAL A 167 -15.55 6.80 3.78
N PHE A 168 -15.59 6.29 5.01
CA PHE A 168 -16.33 6.89 6.10
C PHE A 168 -15.33 7.36 7.15
N LEU A 169 -15.39 8.65 7.49
CA LEU A 169 -14.54 9.26 8.51
C LEU A 169 -15.38 10.06 9.51
N PRO A 170 -14.84 10.30 10.72
CA PRO A 170 -15.50 11.15 11.69
C PRO A 170 -15.86 12.53 11.13
N LYS A 171 -17.04 13.01 11.45
CA LYS A 171 -17.48 14.36 11.07
C LYS A 171 -16.53 15.43 11.62
N ILE A 172 -16.16 16.36 10.76
CA ILE A 172 -15.42 17.56 11.15
C ILE A 172 -16.44 18.59 11.66
N THR A 173 -16.36 18.93 12.93
CA THR A 173 -17.36 19.77 13.62
C THR A 173 -17.06 21.26 13.57
N CYS A 174 -15.96 21.69 12.96
CA CYS A 174 -15.57 23.09 12.91
C CYS A 174 -16.00 23.75 11.61
N ASP A 175 -17.10 24.51 11.63
CA ASP A 175 -17.56 25.33 10.50
C ASP A 175 -16.79 26.67 10.40
N THR A 176 -15.85 26.93 11.30
CA THR A 176 -15.03 28.15 11.30
C THR A 176 -13.57 27.82 11.02
N PRO A 177 -12.90 28.58 10.14
CA PRO A 177 -11.45 28.52 10.02
C PRO A 177 -10.85 28.77 11.39
N CYS A 178 -9.99 27.86 11.87
CA CYS A 178 -9.27 28.07 13.12
C CYS A 178 -8.51 29.38 13.01
N GLU A 179 -8.76 30.35 13.94
CA GLU A 179 -7.93 31.53 14.04
C GLU A 179 -6.47 31.09 14.31
N GLU A 180 -5.50 31.79 13.71
CA GLU A 180 -4.08 31.52 13.92
C GLU A 180 -3.77 31.44 15.44
N GLY A 181 -3.38 30.23 15.89
CA GLY A 181 -3.01 29.96 17.28
C GLY A 181 -4.01 29.16 18.11
N GLN A 182 -5.20 28.83 17.61
CA GLN A 182 -6.02 27.79 18.20
C GLN A 182 -5.64 26.46 17.53
N GLU A 183 -5.22 25.46 18.32
CA GLU A 183 -5.17 24.08 17.87
C GLU A 183 -6.61 23.66 17.56
N GLY A 184 -7.03 23.93 16.34
CA GLY A 184 -8.32 23.49 15.84
C GLY A 184 -8.33 21.96 15.86
N ASP A 185 -9.52 21.42 15.87
CA ASP A 185 -9.81 19.99 15.90
C ASP A 185 -9.41 19.31 14.57
N VAL A 186 -8.09 19.25 14.34
CA VAL A 186 -7.53 18.67 13.12
C VAL A 186 -7.84 17.18 13.07
N GLN A 187 -8.50 16.75 12.02
CA GLN A 187 -8.73 15.33 11.75
C GLN A 187 -7.46 14.70 11.17
N TYR A 188 -6.96 13.67 11.83
CA TYR A 188 -5.87 12.83 11.32
C TYR A 188 -6.43 11.51 10.80
N ILE A 189 -5.91 11.09 9.66
CA ILE A 189 -6.25 9.81 9.02
C ILE A 189 -4.99 9.02 8.75
N GLY A 190 -5.07 7.70 8.91
CA GLY A 190 -4.00 6.76 8.60
C GLY A 190 -4.41 5.82 7.49
N LEU A 191 -3.52 5.64 6.52
CA LEU A 191 -3.60 4.57 5.54
C LEU A 191 -2.53 3.54 5.89
N PHE A 192 -2.97 2.32 6.20
CA PHE A 192 -2.12 1.25 6.73
C PHE A 192 -1.77 0.22 5.67
N ASN A 193 -0.74 -0.56 5.93
CA ASN A 193 -0.19 -1.58 5.04
C ASN A 193 0.46 -0.99 3.78
N THR A 194 1.17 0.12 3.94
CA THR A 194 1.83 0.88 2.88
C THR A 194 3.33 0.59 2.75
N GLY A 195 3.84 -0.48 3.39
CA GLY A 195 5.28 -0.75 3.50
C GLY A 195 5.94 -1.27 2.23
N ALA A 196 5.17 -1.67 1.22
CA ALA A 196 5.69 -2.12 -0.06
C ALA A 196 5.39 -1.11 -1.16
N TYR A 197 6.37 -0.87 -2.04
CA TYR A 197 6.28 0.08 -3.15
C TYR A 197 6.07 1.53 -2.71
N GLN A 198 4.92 2.08 -2.87
CA GLN A 198 4.42 3.39 -2.46
C GLN A 198 5.50 4.50 -2.56
N GLU A 199 5.74 5.26 -1.52
CA GLU A 199 6.76 6.31 -1.53
C GLU A 199 8.14 5.79 -1.91
N ALA A 200 8.49 4.56 -1.53
CA ALA A 200 9.79 3.96 -1.81
C ALA A 200 10.07 3.73 -3.31
N VAL A 201 9.05 3.69 -4.16
CA VAL A 201 9.21 3.51 -5.63
C VAL A 201 10.05 4.64 -6.25
N GLY A 202 9.84 5.88 -5.82
CA GLY A 202 10.59 7.04 -6.30
C GLY A 202 11.80 7.39 -5.45
N GLY A 203 12.14 6.61 -4.43
CA GLY A 203 13.15 6.94 -3.42
C GLY A 203 12.60 7.92 -2.38
N TYR A 204 13.50 8.51 -1.58
CA TYR A 204 13.09 9.47 -0.56
C TYR A 204 12.36 10.67 -1.17
N GLY A 205 11.12 10.86 -0.77
CA GLY A 205 10.21 11.85 -1.34
C GLY A 205 9.31 11.32 -2.45
N GLY A 206 9.40 10.04 -2.77
CA GLY A 206 8.54 9.40 -3.76
C GLY A 206 8.71 9.98 -5.16
N VAL A 207 7.62 9.98 -5.91
CA VAL A 207 7.55 10.53 -7.28
C VAL A 207 7.72 12.06 -7.31
N GLN A 208 7.52 12.74 -6.17
CA GLN A 208 7.59 14.21 -6.02
C GLN A 208 6.76 14.99 -7.04
N HIS A 209 5.59 14.48 -7.37
CA HIS A 209 4.66 15.16 -8.27
C HIS A 209 4.33 16.57 -7.75
N CYS A 210 4.37 17.57 -8.61
CA CYS A 210 4.24 18.99 -8.26
C CYS A 210 5.22 19.44 -7.16
N LEU A 211 6.37 18.77 -7.03
CA LEU A 211 7.36 19.04 -5.99
C LEU A 211 6.80 18.97 -4.55
N THR A 212 5.83 18.10 -4.34
CA THR A 212 5.32 17.82 -2.99
C THR A 212 6.46 17.28 -2.14
N PRO A 213 6.81 17.92 -1.01
CA PRO A 213 7.92 17.48 -0.18
C PRO A 213 7.60 16.16 0.52
N ALA A 214 8.64 15.35 0.74
CA ALA A 214 8.50 14.14 1.53
C ALA A 214 8.10 14.44 2.97
N PRO A 215 7.20 13.65 3.56
CA PRO A 215 6.87 13.74 4.97
C PRO A 215 8.05 13.31 5.86
N LYS A 216 7.98 13.58 7.15
CA LYS A 216 8.91 13.00 8.12
C LYS A 216 8.64 11.50 8.28
N HIS A 217 9.71 10.72 8.47
CA HIS A 217 9.60 9.29 8.74
C HIS A 217 9.92 9.01 10.20
N ILE A 218 9.03 8.28 10.86
CA ILE A 218 9.16 7.88 12.25
C ILE A 218 9.16 6.36 12.32
N ILE A 219 10.14 5.80 13.02
CA ILE A 219 10.13 4.38 13.38
C ILE A 219 9.42 4.23 14.72
N ILE A 220 8.45 3.31 14.77
CA ILE A 220 7.75 2.95 15.99
C ILE A 220 8.14 1.51 16.31
N THR A 221 8.63 1.29 17.51
CA THR A 221 9.01 -0.03 18.03
C THR A 221 8.41 -0.26 19.41
N LYS A 222 8.40 -1.49 19.87
CA LYS A 222 8.17 -1.82 21.27
C LYS A 222 9.51 -1.99 21.95
N ASP A 223 9.64 -1.46 23.16
CA ASP A 223 10.78 -1.71 24.03
C ASP A 223 10.64 -3.06 24.76
N GLU A 224 11.57 -3.34 25.69
CA GLU A 224 11.61 -4.57 26.46
C GLU A 224 10.38 -4.72 27.39
N ASP A 225 9.77 -3.62 27.80
CA ASP A 225 8.58 -3.58 28.65
C ASP A 225 7.26 -3.63 27.82
N GLY A 226 7.38 -3.61 26.49
CA GLY A 226 6.24 -3.63 25.55
C GLY A 226 5.64 -2.25 25.25
N GLU A 227 6.25 -1.18 25.76
CA GLU A 227 5.82 0.20 25.53
C GLU A 227 6.26 0.69 24.14
N LEU A 228 5.44 1.55 23.55
CA LEU A 228 5.72 2.11 22.23
C LEU A 228 6.78 3.21 22.31
N VAL A 229 7.88 3.01 21.59
CA VAL A 229 8.97 3.96 21.47
C VAL A 229 9.04 4.50 20.05
N THR A 230 9.19 5.81 19.91
CA THR A 230 9.29 6.48 18.60
C THR A 230 10.70 7.02 18.36
N LYS A 231 11.18 6.89 17.14
CA LYS A 231 12.46 7.44 16.69
C LYS A 231 12.31 8.14 15.35
N LEU A 232 12.77 9.38 15.27
CA LEU A 232 12.84 10.06 13.98
C LEU A 232 13.89 9.37 13.09
N PHE A 233 13.44 8.83 11.96
CA PHE A 233 14.29 8.21 10.95
C PHE A 233 14.78 9.24 9.93
N ALA A 234 13.85 10.00 9.33
CA ALA A 234 14.15 11.07 8.40
C ALA A 234 13.27 12.29 8.69
N LYS A 235 13.84 13.48 8.55
CA LYS A 235 13.09 14.74 8.64
C LYS A 235 12.28 14.94 7.35
N GLU A 236 11.22 15.72 7.46
CA GLU A 236 10.50 16.22 6.29
C GLU A 236 11.43 17.02 5.36
N GLN A 237 11.17 16.95 4.07
CA GLN A 237 11.90 17.78 3.11
C GLN A 237 11.52 19.25 3.27
N SER A 238 12.52 20.11 3.30
CA SER A 238 12.31 21.55 3.36
C SER A 238 12.08 22.14 1.97
N TYR A 239 11.49 23.35 1.91
CA TYR A 239 11.37 24.11 0.65
C TYR A 239 12.74 24.31 -0.04
N LYS A 240 13.84 24.43 0.74
CA LYS A 240 15.20 24.53 0.18
C LYS A 240 15.61 23.25 -0.56
N SER A 241 15.19 22.09 -0.08
CA SER A 241 15.42 20.81 -0.79
C SER A 241 14.66 20.80 -2.10
N MET A 242 13.44 21.30 -2.13
CA MET A 242 12.64 21.40 -3.36
C MET A 242 13.25 22.37 -4.37
N LEU A 243 13.73 23.53 -3.92
CA LEU A 243 14.43 24.49 -4.78
C LEU A 243 15.71 23.88 -5.42
N LYS A 244 16.45 23.07 -4.68
CA LYS A 244 17.62 22.37 -5.24
C LYS A 244 17.25 21.40 -6.37
N ILE A 245 16.11 20.74 -6.30
CA ILE A 245 15.63 19.87 -7.38
C ILE A 245 15.39 20.69 -8.67
N LEU A 246 14.96 21.94 -8.52
CA LEU A 246 14.78 22.88 -9.63
C LEU A 246 16.07 23.54 -10.11
N GLY A 247 17.20 23.31 -9.44
CA GLY A 247 18.50 23.88 -9.79
C GLY A 247 18.81 25.24 -9.15
N TYR A 248 18.10 25.64 -8.08
CA TYR A 248 18.36 26.85 -7.31
C TYR A 248 19.19 26.60 -6.06
#